data_4ab51d212e423d3858569b80d2073eb2
#
_entry.id   4ab51d212e423d3858569b80d2073eb2
#
_cell.length_a   1.000
_cell.length_b   1.000
_cell.length_c   1.000
_cell.angle_alpha   90.00
_cell.angle_beta   90.00
_cell.angle_gamma   90.00
#
_symmetry.space_group_name_H-M   'P 1'
#
loop_
_entity.id
_entity.type
_entity.pdbx_description
1 polymer ?
#
loop_
_entity_poly.entity_id
_entity_poly.type
_entity_poly.pdbx_seq_one_letter_code
_entity_poly.pdbx_strand_id
1 'polypeptide(L)'
;MLVFWGEFAYYSLIYNIVDVGKGEPDMILTVNIGNTHITIGGYEHDTLIFCGRLHADPSATIDEYAMHLLNLLSLHRVAPEQIEGGILGSVVPALTGRVLAALRLLSTARFLTVGPGLKSGVRLRLDNPAQLGAELLCGAVAALEDGPGPLAIILADTAISMMAVNARQELVGGVILAGPQLSLAALVQNTAQLPQVDLSAPAPGSVLGRNTSACLQSGFILGTASLLDGLAARFCAELGPETRFYATGSLPRTIREACRTPICYRETLVTDGLYSIWRRNRKA
;
A
#
# COMPACT_ATOMS: atom_id res chain seq x y z
N MET A 1 -30.72 -45.83 3.63
CA MET A 1 -31.27 -44.49 3.69
C MET A 1 -30.80 -43.82 4.98
N LEU A 2 -29.48 -43.68 5.18
CA LEU A 2 -28.88 -43.13 6.41
C LEU A 2 -27.48 -42.51 6.17
N VAL A 3 -27.21 -41.96 4.97
CA VAL A 3 -25.89 -41.33 4.66
C VAL A 3 -25.99 -39.86 4.29
N PHE A 4 -27.19 -39.26 4.21
CA PHE A 4 -27.37 -37.86 3.77
C PHE A 4 -27.47 -36.82 4.91
N TRP A 5 -27.35 -37.19 6.18
CA TRP A 5 -27.51 -36.28 7.33
C TRP A 5 -26.16 -35.75 7.90
N GLY A 6 -25.04 -36.34 7.47
CA GLY A 6 -23.72 -35.96 8.00
C GLY A 6 -23.14 -34.67 7.38
N GLU A 7 -23.42 -34.40 6.13
CA GLU A 7 -22.82 -33.25 5.43
C GLU A 7 -23.53 -31.92 5.77
N PHE A 8 -24.85 -31.92 6.00
CA PHE A 8 -25.57 -30.73 6.42
C PHE A 8 -25.19 -30.27 7.83
N ALA A 9 -24.84 -31.18 8.72
CA ALA A 9 -24.40 -30.86 10.06
C ALA A 9 -22.98 -30.23 10.08
N TYR A 10 -22.12 -30.66 9.18
CA TYR A 10 -20.77 -30.13 9.06
C TYR A 10 -20.76 -28.69 8.50
N TYR A 11 -21.59 -28.38 7.51
CA TYR A 11 -21.78 -27.03 7.01
C TYR A 11 -22.45 -26.11 8.04
N SER A 12 -23.41 -26.59 8.82
CA SER A 12 -24.04 -25.78 9.87
C SER A 12 -23.11 -25.50 11.06
N LEU A 13 -22.12 -26.38 11.34
CA LEU A 13 -21.12 -26.14 12.38
C LEU A 13 -20.09 -25.08 11.99
N ILE A 14 -19.75 -24.98 10.71
CA ILE A 14 -18.85 -23.94 10.20
C ILE A 14 -19.56 -22.56 10.18
N TYR A 15 -20.86 -22.54 9.89
CA TYR A 15 -21.66 -21.30 9.91
C TYR A 15 -22.03 -20.80 11.32
N ASN A 16 -22.00 -21.67 12.35
CA ASN A 16 -22.34 -21.30 13.73
C ASN A 16 -21.13 -20.78 14.57
N ILE A 17 -19.92 -20.68 14.00
CA ILE A 17 -18.75 -20.19 14.75
C ILE A 17 -18.62 -18.66 14.69
N VAL A 18 -19.38 -17.99 13.83
CA VAL A 18 -19.38 -16.51 13.77
C VAL A 18 -20.83 -16.03 13.89
N ASP A 19 -21.30 -15.81 15.11
CA ASP A 19 -22.42 -14.91 15.36
C ASP A 19 -21.88 -13.46 15.14
N VAL A 20 -21.64 -13.14 13.87
CA VAL A 20 -21.38 -11.77 13.44
C VAL A 20 -22.74 -11.11 13.45
N GLY A 21 -23.01 -10.31 14.48
CA GLY A 21 -24.26 -9.57 14.62
C GLY A 21 -24.64 -8.94 13.27
N LYS A 22 -25.92 -9.06 12.89
CA LYS A 22 -26.49 -8.41 11.71
C LYS A 22 -26.51 -6.90 11.94
N GLY A 23 -25.32 -6.26 11.83
CA GLY A 23 -25.21 -4.80 11.78
C GLY A 23 -25.73 -4.29 10.44
N GLU A 24 -26.22 -3.05 10.40
CA GLU A 24 -26.50 -2.38 9.15
C GLU A 24 -25.18 -2.28 8.32
N PRO A 25 -25.26 -2.33 6.97
CA PRO A 25 -24.07 -2.18 6.14
C PRO A 25 -23.46 -0.80 6.36
N ASP A 26 -22.23 -0.75 6.86
CA ASP A 26 -21.47 0.50 7.05
C ASP A 26 -19.96 0.32 6.81
N MET A 27 -19.52 -0.89 6.45
CA MET A 27 -18.13 -1.20 6.15
C MET A 27 -17.75 -0.78 4.74
N ILE A 28 -16.75 0.06 4.62
CA ILE A 28 -16.14 0.43 3.32
C ILE A 28 -14.82 -0.31 3.16
N LEU A 29 -14.70 -1.10 2.10
CA LEU A 29 -13.46 -1.78 1.78
C LEU A 29 -12.57 -0.94 0.85
N THR A 30 -11.32 -0.78 1.25
CA THR A 30 -10.26 -0.24 0.40
C THR A 30 -9.35 -1.37 -0.04
N VAL A 31 -9.07 -1.47 -1.31
CA VAL A 31 -8.25 -2.55 -1.88
C VAL A 31 -7.13 -1.95 -2.70
N ASN A 32 -5.90 -2.08 -2.23
CA ASN A 32 -4.71 -1.67 -2.98
C ASN A 32 -4.03 -2.90 -3.59
N ILE A 33 -3.96 -2.97 -4.91
CA ILE A 33 -3.35 -4.08 -5.66
C ILE A 33 -1.96 -3.64 -6.11
N GLY A 34 -0.95 -4.00 -5.32
CA GLY A 34 0.47 -3.83 -5.63
C GLY A 34 1.06 -5.03 -6.37
N ASN A 35 2.34 -4.93 -6.76
CA ASN A 35 3.03 -6.00 -7.49
C ASN A 35 3.24 -7.28 -6.65
N THR A 36 3.41 -7.15 -5.35
CA THR A 36 3.72 -8.28 -4.45
C THR A 36 2.55 -8.62 -3.52
N HIS A 37 1.80 -7.61 -3.09
CA HIS A 37 0.73 -7.76 -2.12
C HIS A 37 -0.52 -7.00 -2.55
N ILE A 38 -1.67 -7.55 -2.14
CA ILE A 38 -2.96 -6.87 -2.15
C ILE A 38 -3.25 -6.48 -0.70
N THR A 39 -3.35 -5.18 -0.43
CA THR A 39 -3.65 -4.66 0.91
C THR A 39 -5.13 -4.30 0.97
N ILE A 40 -5.84 -4.83 1.98
CA ILE A 40 -7.26 -4.61 2.20
C ILE A 40 -7.44 -3.87 3.53
N GLY A 41 -8.08 -2.70 3.49
CA GLY A 41 -8.50 -1.97 4.67
C GLY A 41 -10.03 -1.97 4.81
N GLY A 42 -10.53 -2.16 6.01
CA GLY A 42 -11.95 -2.00 6.34
C GLY A 42 -12.16 -0.75 7.19
N TYR A 43 -13.04 0.13 6.75
CA TYR A 43 -13.36 1.40 7.42
C TYR A 43 -14.79 1.45 7.86
N GLU A 44 -15.02 1.85 9.11
CA GLU A 44 -16.33 2.19 9.68
C GLU A 44 -16.28 3.59 10.26
N HIS A 45 -17.25 4.44 9.93
CA HIS A 45 -17.37 5.80 10.49
C HIS A 45 -16.03 6.59 10.48
N ASP A 46 -15.33 6.60 9.34
CA ASP A 46 -14.03 7.23 9.15
C ASP A 46 -12.87 6.60 9.95
N THR A 47 -13.09 5.45 10.60
CA THR A 47 -12.06 4.74 11.37
C THR A 47 -11.62 3.47 10.66
N LEU A 48 -10.31 3.27 10.54
CA LEU A 48 -9.76 2.00 10.06
C LEU A 48 -9.93 0.93 11.14
N ILE A 49 -10.77 -0.07 10.87
CA ILE A 49 -11.04 -1.19 11.79
C ILE A 49 -10.03 -2.30 11.63
N PHE A 50 -9.66 -2.61 10.39
CA PHE A 50 -8.63 -3.60 10.11
C PHE A 50 -7.85 -3.26 8.85
N CYS A 51 -6.63 -3.79 8.79
CA CYS A 51 -5.80 -3.80 7.59
C CYS A 51 -5.16 -5.18 7.45
N GLY A 52 -5.40 -5.83 6.32
CA GLY A 52 -4.86 -7.16 6.03
C GLY A 52 -4.17 -7.21 4.67
N ARG A 53 -3.35 -8.25 4.44
CA ARG A 53 -2.61 -8.42 3.20
C ARG A 53 -2.80 -9.82 2.64
N LEU A 54 -2.98 -9.90 1.32
CA LEU A 54 -2.93 -11.13 0.54
C LEU A 54 -1.74 -11.07 -0.40
N HIS A 55 -1.27 -12.23 -0.84
CA HIS A 55 -0.28 -12.28 -1.91
C HIS A 55 -0.91 -11.89 -3.25
N ALA A 56 -0.21 -11.08 -4.04
CA ALA A 56 -0.62 -10.74 -5.40
C ALA A 56 -0.13 -11.83 -6.35
N ASP A 57 -0.97 -12.85 -6.58
CA ASP A 57 -0.67 -13.98 -7.45
C ASP A 57 -1.38 -13.82 -8.81
N PRO A 58 -0.63 -13.55 -9.91
CA PRO A 58 -1.21 -13.44 -11.23
C PRO A 58 -1.82 -14.75 -11.76
N SER A 59 -1.51 -15.89 -11.17
CA SER A 59 -2.06 -17.21 -11.57
C SER A 59 -3.36 -17.56 -10.85
N ALA A 60 -3.64 -16.94 -9.68
CA ALA A 60 -4.82 -17.22 -8.89
C ALA A 60 -6.12 -16.91 -9.66
N THR A 61 -7.10 -17.77 -9.50
CA THR A 61 -8.44 -17.66 -10.08
C THR A 61 -9.31 -16.64 -9.32
N ILE A 62 -10.46 -16.29 -9.88
CA ILE A 62 -11.45 -15.43 -9.22
C ILE A 62 -11.93 -16.09 -7.93
N ASP A 63 -12.20 -17.40 -7.96
CA ASP A 63 -12.73 -18.14 -6.81
C ASP A 63 -11.69 -18.23 -5.68
N GLU A 64 -10.40 -18.42 -6.00
CA GLU A 64 -9.32 -18.39 -5.01
C GLU A 64 -9.22 -17.02 -4.35
N TYR A 65 -9.29 -15.92 -5.11
CA TYR A 65 -9.33 -14.59 -4.52
C TYR A 65 -10.58 -14.37 -3.68
N ALA A 66 -11.75 -14.85 -4.09
CA ALA A 66 -12.96 -14.76 -3.29
C ALA A 66 -12.82 -15.50 -1.95
N MET A 67 -12.25 -16.71 -1.96
CA MET A 67 -11.97 -17.48 -0.74
C MET A 67 -10.96 -16.76 0.17
N HIS A 68 -9.87 -16.22 -0.39
CA HIS A 68 -8.87 -15.47 0.38
C HIS A 68 -9.47 -14.21 1.02
N LEU A 69 -10.28 -13.47 0.27
CA LEU A 69 -10.99 -12.29 0.77
C LEU A 69 -12.00 -12.66 1.87
N LEU A 70 -12.81 -13.71 1.65
CA LEU A 70 -13.75 -14.19 2.65
C LEU A 70 -13.05 -14.62 3.95
N ASN A 71 -11.95 -15.36 3.83
CA ASN A 71 -11.16 -15.78 4.98
C ASN A 71 -10.57 -14.56 5.73
N LEU A 72 -10.05 -13.57 5.00
CA LEU A 72 -9.53 -12.35 5.59
C LEU A 72 -10.62 -11.57 6.35
N LEU A 73 -11.79 -11.38 5.74
CA LEU A 73 -12.95 -10.75 6.38
C LEU A 73 -13.36 -11.51 7.65
N SER A 74 -13.44 -12.84 7.58
CA SER A 74 -13.77 -13.71 8.71
C SER A 74 -12.77 -13.61 9.86
N LEU A 75 -11.46 -13.52 9.58
CA LEU A 75 -10.42 -13.29 10.60
C LEU A 75 -10.64 -11.99 11.36
N HIS A 76 -11.21 -10.99 10.70
CA HIS A 76 -11.53 -9.68 11.29
C HIS A 76 -13.00 -9.58 11.75
N ARG A 77 -13.75 -10.69 11.72
CA ARG A 77 -15.16 -10.78 12.14
C ARG A 77 -16.10 -9.86 11.33
N VAL A 78 -15.79 -9.67 10.06
CA VAL A 78 -16.61 -8.90 9.11
C VAL A 78 -17.37 -9.88 8.22
N ALA A 79 -18.69 -9.77 8.20
CA ALA A 79 -19.52 -10.51 7.26
C ALA A 79 -19.64 -9.76 5.94
N PRO A 80 -19.71 -10.46 4.79
CA PRO A 80 -19.87 -9.83 3.48
C PRO A 80 -21.08 -8.90 3.37
N GLU A 81 -22.14 -9.17 4.13
CA GLU A 81 -23.39 -8.40 4.17
C GLU A 81 -23.21 -7.02 4.84
N GLN A 82 -22.15 -6.84 5.63
CA GLN A 82 -21.82 -5.56 6.26
C GLN A 82 -21.09 -4.60 5.30
N ILE A 83 -20.72 -5.05 4.10
CA ILE A 83 -20.02 -4.23 3.13
C ILE A 83 -21.01 -3.30 2.43
N GLU A 84 -20.96 -2.00 2.72
CA GLU A 84 -21.71 -0.94 2.03
C GLU A 84 -21.14 -0.64 0.65
N GLY A 85 -19.81 -0.71 0.51
CA GLY A 85 -19.13 -0.40 -0.72
C GLY A 85 -17.61 -0.52 -0.63
N GLY A 86 -16.92 -0.10 -1.67
CA GLY A 86 -15.47 -0.11 -1.64
C GLY A 86 -14.82 0.59 -2.82
N ILE A 87 -13.49 0.68 -2.75
CA ILE A 87 -12.66 1.30 -3.77
C ILE A 87 -11.38 0.52 -3.98
N LEU A 88 -11.00 0.34 -5.25
CA LEU A 88 -9.77 -0.32 -5.65
C LEU A 88 -8.79 0.70 -6.24
N GLY A 89 -7.53 0.65 -5.78
CA GLY A 89 -6.37 1.19 -6.49
C GLY A 89 -5.52 0.02 -6.99
N SER A 90 -4.97 0.11 -8.18
CA SER A 90 -4.15 -0.97 -8.73
C SER A 90 -3.02 -0.44 -9.59
N VAL A 91 -1.86 -1.07 -9.46
CA VAL A 91 -0.73 -0.95 -10.38
C VAL A 91 -0.51 -2.23 -11.20
N VAL A 92 -1.42 -3.24 -11.05
CA VAL A 92 -1.37 -4.53 -11.75
C VAL A 92 -2.67 -4.76 -12.52
N PRO A 93 -2.79 -4.27 -13.77
CA PRO A 93 -4.01 -4.34 -14.57
C PRO A 93 -4.57 -5.76 -14.71
N ALA A 94 -3.71 -6.77 -14.80
CA ALA A 94 -4.10 -8.18 -14.94
C ALA A 94 -4.86 -8.71 -13.71
N LEU A 95 -4.62 -8.18 -12.51
CA LEU A 95 -5.29 -8.58 -11.28
C LEU A 95 -6.55 -7.76 -10.98
N THR A 96 -6.63 -6.53 -11.47
CA THR A 96 -7.73 -5.60 -11.16
C THR A 96 -9.10 -6.21 -11.44
N GLY A 97 -9.28 -6.78 -12.63
CA GLY A 97 -10.54 -7.40 -13.04
C GLY A 97 -10.89 -8.64 -12.21
N ARG A 98 -9.89 -9.47 -11.88
CA ARG A 98 -10.09 -10.69 -11.08
C ARG A 98 -10.48 -10.38 -9.65
N VAL A 99 -9.76 -9.49 -8.99
CA VAL A 99 -10.06 -9.09 -7.61
C VAL A 99 -11.42 -8.39 -7.53
N LEU A 100 -11.75 -7.54 -8.51
CA LEU A 100 -13.07 -6.91 -8.57
C LEU A 100 -14.19 -7.95 -8.77
N ALA A 101 -13.98 -8.96 -9.63
CA ALA A 101 -14.94 -10.06 -9.81
C ALA A 101 -15.08 -10.88 -8.52
N ALA A 102 -14.00 -11.19 -7.82
CA ALA A 102 -14.02 -11.88 -6.54
C ALA A 102 -14.81 -11.10 -5.46
N LEU A 103 -14.62 -9.79 -5.37
CA LEU A 103 -15.42 -8.94 -4.46
C LEU A 103 -16.92 -8.97 -4.79
N ARG A 104 -17.27 -9.00 -6.09
CA ARG A 104 -18.67 -9.10 -6.53
C ARG A 104 -19.32 -10.45 -6.27
N LEU A 105 -18.55 -11.52 -6.10
CA LEU A 105 -19.06 -12.81 -5.63
C LEU A 105 -19.44 -12.75 -4.14
N LEU A 106 -18.73 -11.93 -3.36
CA LEU A 106 -18.94 -11.83 -1.91
C LEU A 106 -20.00 -10.80 -1.53
N SER A 107 -20.13 -9.71 -2.29
CA SER A 107 -21.04 -8.62 -1.98
C SER A 107 -21.61 -7.96 -3.22
N THR A 108 -22.88 -7.56 -3.13
CA THR A 108 -23.58 -6.77 -4.17
C THR A 108 -23.26 -5.28 -4.09
N ALA A 109 -22.44 -4.86 -3.14
CA ALA A 109 -22.04 -3.48 -2.93
C ALA A 109 -21.31 -2.89 -4.15
N ARG A 110 -21.37 -1.56 -4.26
CA ARG A 110 -20.69 -0.84 -5.34
C ARG A 110 -19.21 -0.69 -5.06
N PHE A 111 -18.36 -1.13 -5.99
CA PHE A 111 -16.92 -0.93 -5.95
C PHE A 111 -16.47 0.06 -7.01
N LEU A 112 -15.76 1.12 -6.58
CA LEU A 112 -15.11 2.08 -7.46
C LEU A 112 -13.70 1.59 -7.81
N THR A 113 -13.16 2.03 -8.95
CA THR A 113 -11.74 1.80 -9.29
C THR A 113 -11.07 3.14 -9.53
N VAL A 114 -9.93 3.38 -8.89
CA VAL A 114 -9.15 4.61 -9.06
C VAL A 114 -8.72 4.74 -10.52
N GLY A 115 -9.07 5.85 -11.13
CA GLY A 115 -8.80 6.11 -12.54
C GLY A 115 -9.42 7.42 -13.02
N PRO A 116 -9.37 7.68 -14.34
CA PRO A 116 -9.97 8.87 -14.93
C PRO A 116 -11.45 9.00 -14.55
N GLY A 117 -11.86 10.21 -14.20
CA GLY A 117 -13.24 10.54 -13.82
C GLY A 117 -13.53 10.54 -12.33
N LEU A 118 -12.69 9.93 -11.48
CA LEU A 118 -12.86 10.05 -10.03
C LEU A 118 -12.27 11.35 -9.48
N LYS A 119 -12.98 11.96 -8.54
CA LYS A 119 -12.56 13.18 -7.84
C LYS A 119 -11.55 12.80 -6.76
N SER A 120 -10.25 12.95 -7.03
CA SER A 120 -9.20 12.71 -6.02
C SER A 120 -9.00 13.90 -5.07
N GLY A 121 -9.30 15.12 -5.53
CA GLY A 121 -8.98 16.36 -4.80
C GLY A 121 -7.55 16.86 -5.07
N VAL A 122 -6.75 16.13 -5.86
CA VAL A 122 -5.39 16.50 -6.26
C VAL A 122 -5.39 16.77 -7.77
N ARG A 123 -4.79 17.88 -8.19
CA ARG A 123 -4.59 18.18 -9.60
C ARG A 123 -3.30 17.53 -10.09
N LEU A 124 -3.35 16.90 -11.26
CA LEU A 124 -2.19 16.27 -11.86
C LEU A 124 -1.56 17.22 -12.89
N ARG A 125 -0.34 17.68 -12.63
CA ARG A 125 0.48 18.53 -13.51
C ARG A 125 1.64 17.74 -14.10
N LEU A 126 1.31 16.55 -14.63
CA LEU A 126 2.24 15.64 -15.27
C LEU A 126 2.04 15.69 -16.78
N ASP A 127 3.08 15.41 -17.55
CA ASP A 127 3.00 15.34 -19.01
C ASP A 127 2.03 14.22 -19.45
N ASN A 128 2.05 13.09 -18.75
CA ASN A 128 1.11 12.01 -18.94
C ASN A 128 0.51 11.52 -17.60
N PRO A 129 -0.61 12.13 -17.16
CA PRO A 129 -1.28 11.76 -15.91
C PRO A 129 -1.73 10.29 -15.84
N ALA A 130 -1.97 9.64 -16.99
CA ALA A 130 -2.39 8.25 -17.04
C ALA A 130 -1.30 7.25 -16.61
N GLN A 131 -0.03 7.67 -16.59
CA GLN A 131 1.09 6.85 -16.11
C GLN A 131 1.29 6.91 -14.59
N LEU A 132 0.57 7.81 -13.90
CA LEU A 132 0.67 7.88 -12.44
C LEU A 132 0.06 6.64 -11.79
N GLY A 133 0.86 5.93 -11.01
CA GLY A 133 0.37 4.80 -10.21
C GLY A 133 -0.68 5.24 -9.18
N ALA A 134 -1.75 4.46 -9.06
CA ALA A 134 -2.83 4.74 -8.12
C ALA A 134 -2.34 4.91 -6.67
N GLU A 135 -1.33 4.15 -6.27
CA GLU A 135 -0.74 4.20 -4.93
C GLU A 135 -0.15 5.58 -4.59
N LEU A 136 0.57 6.20 -5.54
CA LEU A 136 1.17 7.52 -5.35
C LEU A 136 0.10 8.61 -5.27
N LEU A 137 -0.96 8.52 -6.08
CA LEU A 137 -2.10 9.41 -5.99
C LEU A 137 -2.82 9.28 -4.64
N CYS A 138 -3.10 8.04 -4.22
CA CYS A 138 -3.76 7.77 -2.94
C CYS A 138 -2.91 8.26 -1.76
N GLY A 139 -1.59 8.00 -1.77
CA GLY A 139 -0.68 8.51 -0.75
C GLY A 139 -0.68 10.04 -0.67
N ALA A 140 -0.70 10.73 -1.82
CA ALA A 140 -0.80 12.18 -1.86
C ALA A 140 -2.13 12.70 -1.28
N VAL A 141 -3.24 12.05 -1.62
CA VAL A 141 -4.57 12.39 -1.08
C VAL A 141 -4.59 12.25 0.44
N ALA A 142 -4.08 11.12 0.98
CA ALA A 142 -4.03 10.90 2.43
C ALA A 142 -3.14 11.91 3.16
N ALA A 143 -1.96 12.21 2.61
CA ALA A 143 -1.03 13.16 3.23
C ALA A 143 -1.58 14.60 3.24
N LEU A 144 -2.41 14.97 2.26
CA LEU A 144 -3.07 16.27 2.21
C LEU A 144 -4.21 16.42 3.23
N GLU A 145 -4.72 15.34 3.79
CA GLU A 145 -5.68 15.39 4.92
C GLU A 145 -5.00 15.92 6.20
N ASP A 146 -3.68 15.73 6.37
CA ASP A 146 -2.91 16.27 7.50
C ASP A 146 -2.57 17.77 7.34
N GLY A 147 -3.00 18.38 6.24
CA GLY A 147 -2.79 19.80 5.95
C GLY A 147 -2.29 20.05 4.52
N PRO A 148 -2.30 21.31 4.05
CA PRO A 148 -1.90 21.65 2.68
C PRO A 148 -0.42 21.36 2.42
N GLY A 149 -0.06 21.23 1.11
CA GLY A 149 1.34 21.12 0.68
C GLY A 149 2.16 22.39 0.98
N PRO A 150 3.48 22.38 0.68
CA PRO A 150 4.16 21.34 -0.11
C PRO A 150 4.46 20.06 0.69
N LEU A 151 4.45 18.95 -0.02
CA LEU A 151 4.81 17.66 0.55
C LEU A 151 5.35 16.70 -0.53
N ALA A 152 6.03 15.64 -0.11
CA ALA A 152 6.46 14.56 -0.97
C ALA A 152 6.03 13.21 -0.40
N ILE A 153 5.54 12.33 -1.28
CA ILE A 153 5.19 10.94 -0.95
C ILE A 153 6.34 10.05 -1.37
N ILE A 154 6.80 9.22 -0.45
CA ILE A 154 7.81 8.19 -0.66
C ILE A 154 7.10 6.83 -0.59
N LEU A 155 6.91 6.20 -1.74
CA LEU A 155 6.45 4.83 -1.83
C LEU A 155 7.67 3.94 -2.03
N ALA A 156 8.01 3.15 -1.04
CA ALA A 156 9.19 2.28 -1.08
C ALA A 156 8.76 0.81 -1.04
N ASP A 157 8.98 0.13 -2.15
CA ASP A 157 8.76 -1.31 -2.30
C ASP A 157 9.88 -1.87 -3.21
N THR A 158 9.59 -2.60 -4.26
CA THR A 158 10.57 -3.02 -5.27
C THR A 158 11.35 -1.82 -5.82
N ALA A 159 10.66 -0.71 -6.06
CA ALA A 159 11.24 0.60 -6.34
C ALA A 159 11.00 1.57 -5.18
N ILE A 160 11.80 2.62 -5.10
CA ILE A 160 11.48 3.82 -4.33
C ILE A 160 10.99 4.88 -5.31
N SER A 161 9.74 5.30 -5.16
CA SER A 161 9.15 6.40 -5.93
C SER A 161 8.91 7.57 -4.98
N MET A 162 9.42 8.76 -5.31
CA MET A 162 9.14 9.98 -4.57
C MET A 162 8.37 10.94 -5.47
N MET A 163 7.17 11.36 -5.06
CA MET A 163 6.30 12.25 -5.83
C MET A 163 6.02 13.53 -5.06
N ALA A 164 6.18 14.65 -5.74
CA ALA A 164 6.03 15.99 -5.21
C ALA A 164 4.60 16.51 -5.36
N VAL A 165 4.07 17.11 -4.30
CA VAL A 165 2.85 17.91 -4.30
C VAL A 165 3.21 19.32 -3.88
N ASN A 166 2.92 20.32 -4.71
CA ASN A 166 3.22 21.71 -4.43
C ASN A 166 2.20 22.36 -3.47
N ALA A 167 2.44 23.61 -3.06
CA ALA A 167 1.55 24.37 -2.18
C ALA A 167 0.14 24.61 -2.75
N ARG A 168 -0.07 24.43 -4.07
CA ARG A 168 -1.38 24.53 -4.72
C ARG A 168 -2.14 23.20 -4.76
N GLN A 169 -1.65 22.18 -4.05
CA GLN A 169 -2.18 20.81 -4.06
C GLN A 169 -2.14 20.17 -5.46
N GLU A 170 -1.10 20.48 -6.23
CA GLU A 170 -0.87 19.91 -7.54
C GLU A 170 0.29 18.90 -7.45
N LEU A 171 0.08 17.68 -7.96
CA LEU A 171 1.13 16.68 -8.11
C LEU A 171 1.93 17.04 -9.36
N VAL A 172 3.20 17.41 -9.19
CA VAL A 172 3.99 18.11 -10.20
C VAL A 172 5.12 17.27 -10.81
N GLY A 173 5.47 16.14 -10.21
CA GLY A 173 6.52 15.26 -10.70
C GLY A 173 7.21 14.51 -9.59
N GLY A 174 8.26 13.78 -9.92
CA GLY A 174 8.98 12.99 -8.93
C GLY A 174 10.19 12.27 -9.50
N VAL A 175 10.70 11.34 -8.70
CA VAL A 175 11.84 10.49 -9.03
C VAL A 175 11.51 9.03 -8.75
N ILE A 176 12.09 8.12 -9.51
CA ILE A 176 11.96 6.66 -9.33
C ILE A 176 13.37 6.07 -9.35
N LEU A 177 13.64 5.18 -8.41
CA LEU A 177 14.91 4.47 -8.29
C LEU A 177 14.68 3.04 -7.77
N ALA A 178 15.69 2.19 -7.90
CA ALA A 178 15.60 0.82 -7.39
C ALA A 178 15.53 0.81 -5.86
N GLY A 179 14.66 -0.03 -5.29
CA GLY A 179 14.60 -0.26 -3.85
C GLY A 179 15.86 -0.96 -3.32
N PRO A 180 16.17 -0.83 -2.02
CA PRO A 180 17.42 -1.36 -1.46
C PRO A 180 17.50 -2.89 -1.55
N GLN A 181 16.39 -3.62 -1.36
CA GLN A 181 16.36 -5.09 -1.50
C GLN A 181 16.64 -5.53 -2.93
N LEU A 182 16.00 -4.87 -3.92
CA LEU A 182 16.25 -5.16 -5.34
C LEU A 182 17.70 -4.86 -5.72
N SER A 183 18.23 -3.73 -5.27
CA SER A 183 19.60 -3.32 -5.55
C SER A 183 20.62 -4.27 -4.93
N LEU A 184 20.40 -4.71 -3.67
CA LEU A 184 21.23 -5.71 -3.02
C LEU A 184 21.18 -7.06 -3.73
N ALA A 185 19.97 -7.53 -4.07
CA ALA A 185 19.79 -8.79 -4.77
C ALA A 185 20.50 -8.77 -6.14
N ALA A 186 20.35 -7.68 -6.89
CA ALA A 186 21.04 -7.51 -8.18
C ALA A 186 22.56 -7.49 -8.03
N LEU A 187 23.10 -6.84 -6.98
CA LEU A 187 24.53 -6.82 -6.72
C LEU A 187 25.07 -8.21 -6.38
N VAL A 188 24.39 -8.95 -5.50
CA VAL A 188 24.76 -10.32 -5.10
C VAL A 188 24.69 -11.28 -6.29
N GLN A 189 23.63 -11.21 -7.11
CA GLN A 189 23.47 -12.08 -8.29
C GLN A 189 24.54 -11.86 -9.37
N ASN A 190 25.08 -10.65 -9.46
CA ASN A 190 26.08 -10.30 -10.49
C ASN A 190 27.53 -10.30 -9.97
N THR A 191 27.77 -10.85 -8.76
CA THR A 191 29.10 -10.96 -8.16
C THR A 191 29.34 -12.35 -7.60
N ALA A 192 30.56 -12.87 -7.71
CA ALA A 192 30.88 -14.24 -7.29
C ALA A 192 31.01 -14.43 -5.78
N GLN A 193 31.28 -13.38 -5.00
CA GLN A 193 31.70 -13.50 -3.62
C GLN A 193 30.90 -12.62 -2.63
N LEU A 194 29.99 -11.78 -3.08
CA LEU A 194 29.21 -10.94 -2.17
C LEU A 194 28.07 -11.75 -1.53
N PRO A 195 28.00 -11.79 -0.19
CA PRO A 195 26.94 -12.50 0.51
C PRO A 195 25.65 -11.70 0.52
N GLN A 196 24.52 -12.39 0.67
CA GLN A 196 23.27 -11.76 1.05
C GLN A 196 23.36 -11.23 2.48
N VAL A 197 22.84 -10.02 2.72
CA VAL A 197 22.79 -9.41 4.06
C VAL A 197 21.37 -8.99 4.39
N ASP A 198 21.05 -8.96 5.69
CA ASP A 198 19.75 -8.51 6.19
C ASP A 198 19.77 -6.98 6.38
N LEU A 199 18.87 -6.28 5.68
CA LEU A 199 18.70 -4.83 5.79
C LEU A 199 17.76 -4.43 6.94
N SER A 200 17.12 -5.39 7.62
CA SER A 200 16.33 -5.15 8.83
C SER A 200 17.19 -5.19 10.11
N ALA A 201 18.43 -5.68 10.01
CA ALA A 201 19.39 -5.65 11.12
C ALA A 201 19.65 -4.21 11.60
N PRO A 202 20.01 -4.00 12.88
CA PRO A 202 20.29 -2.67 13.41
C PRO A 202 21.26 -1.89 12.52
N ALA A 203 21.00 -0.59 12.36
CA ALA A 203 21.88 0.28 11.56
C ALA A 203 23.31 0.24 12.10
N PRO A 204 24.32 0.21 11.21
CA PRO A 204 25.73 0.18 11.65
C PRO A 204 26.06 1.42 12.47
N GLY A 205 26.77 1.23 13.59
CA GLY A 205 27.26 2.34 14.41
C GLY A 205 28.38 3.17 13.75
N SER A 206 28.91 2.67 12.62
CA SER A 206 29.94 3.34 11.82
C SER A 206 29.66 3.13 10.33
N VAL A 207 29.87 4.15 9.53
CA VAL A 207 29.78 4.06 8.06
C VAL A 207 30.87 3.13 7.48
N LEU A 208 31.99 2.98 8.19
CA LEU A 208 33.11 2.14 7.75
C LEU A 208 32.92 0.71 8.25
N GLY A 209 32.46 -0.18 7.37
CA GLY A 209 32.43 -1.63 7.61
C GLY A 209 33.85 -2.22 7.61
N ARG A 210 34.09 -3.24 8.47
CA ARG A 210 35.40 -3.88 8.60
C ARG A 210 35.45 -5.28 7.96
N ASN A 211 34.36 -5.73 7.38
CA ASN A 211 34.25 -6.96 6.60
C ASN A 211 33.18 -6.77 5.51
N THR A 212 33.11 -7.68 4.56
CA THR A 212 32.22 -7.57 3.39
C THR A 212 30.75 -7.39 3.80
N SER A 213 30.25 -8.16 4.75
CA SER A 213 28.83 -8.05 5.20
C SER A 213 28.57 -6.70 5.85
N ALA A 214 29.45 -6.21 6.71
CA ALA A 214 29.33 -4.90 7.35
C ALA A 214 29.43 -3.75 6.32
N CYS A 215 30.28 -3.89 5.29
CA CYS A 215 30.35 -2.92 4.19
C CYS A 215 29.03 -2.87 3.39
N LEU A 216 28.47 -4.04 3.07
CA LEU A 216 27.19 -4.13 2.38
C LEU A 216 26.04 -3.54 3.21
N GLN A 217 25.93 -3.92 4.50
CA GLN A 217 24.91 -3.34 5.39
C GLN A 217 25.03 -1.84 5.50
N SER A 218 26.25 -1.33 5.73
CA SER A 218 26.50 0.11 5.78
C SER A 218 26.13 0.81 4.46
N GLY A 219 26.57 0.27 3.34
CA GLY A 219 26.30 0.81 2.02
C GLY A 219 24.80 0.87 1.69
N PHE A 220 24.06 -0.21 1.98
CA PHE A 220 22.62 -0.26 1.66
C PHE A 220 21.76 0.46 2.69
N ILE A 221 22.06 0.42 3.98
CA ILE A 221 21.26 1.10 5.01
C ILE A 221 21.59 2.60 5.01
N LEU A 222 22.84 2.97 5.27
CA LEU A 222 23.22 4.38 5.37
C LEU A 222 23.27 5.07 4.01
N GLY A 223 23.64 4.33 2.96
CA GLY A 223 23.64 4.82 1.58
C GLY A 223 22.22 5.17 1.11
N THR A 224 21.23 4.30 1.38
CA THR A 224 19.82 4.59 1.04
C THR A 224 19.29 5.76 1.86
N ALA A 225 19.59 5.84 3.16
CA ALA A 225 19.22 6.97 4.00
C ALA A 225 19.81 8.28 3.45
N SER A 226 21.11 8.30 3.11
CA SER A 226 21.78 9.48 2.54
C SER A 226 21.21 9.88 1.18
N LEU A 227 20.81 8.91 0.36
CA LEU A 227 20.14 9.14 -0.92
C LEU A 227 18.79 9.83 -0.70
N LEU A 228 17.98 9.32 0.24
CA LEU A 228 16.69 9.93 0.58
C LEU A 228 16.86 11.35 1.12
N ASP A 229 17.83 11.57 2.01
CA ASP A 229 18.16 12.92 2.54
C ASP A 229 18.61 13.87 1.42
N GLY A 230 19.46 13.40 0.51
CA GLY A 230 19.92 14.20 -0.62
C GLY A 230 18.80 14.57 -1.60
N LEU A 231 17.87 13.64 -1.87
CA LEU A 231 16.68 13.92 -2.65
C LEU A 231 15.73 14.86 -1.92
N ALA A 232 15.50 14.66 -0.63
CA ALA A 232 14.66 15.52 0.18
C ALA A 232 15.15 16.96 0.16
N ALA A 233 16.47 17.18 0.28
CA ALA A 233 17.06 18.53 0.17
C ALA A 233 16.80 19.17 -1.20
N ARG A 234 16.82 18.40 -2.30
CA ARG A 234 16.49 18.91 -3.65
C ARG A 234 15.00 19.22 -3.79
N PHE A 235 14.13 18.39 -3.24
CA PHE A 235 12.69 18.65 -3.21
C PHE A 235 12.40 19.94 -2.41
N CYS A 236 13.03 20.13 -1.25
CA CYS A 236 12.90 21.37 -0.48
C CYS A 236 13.40 22.62 -1.25
N ALA A 237 14.46 22.48 -2.04
CA ALA A 237 14.96 23.57 -2.86
C ALA A 237 13.97 24.00 -3.97
N GLU A 238 13.18 23.07 -4.50
CA GLU A 238 12.20 23.34 -5.57
C GLU A 238 10.80 23.71 -5.01
N LEU A 239 10.38 23.09 -3.91
CA LEU A 239 9.01 23.21 -3.39
C LEU A 239 8.91 24.20 -2.22
N GLY A 240 10.00 24.43 -1.50
CA GLY A 240 10.07 25.22 -0.27
C GLY A 240 10.61 24.42 0.93
N PRO A 241 11.26 25.11 1.89
CA PRO A 241 11.89 24.46 3.05
C PRO A 241 10.88 23.79 3.99
N GLU A 242 9.60 24.15 3.94
CA GLU A 242 8.51 23.59 4.73
C GLU A 242 7.97 22.26 4.16
N THR A 243 8.60 21.72 3.13
CA THR A 243 8.16 20.47 2.48
C THR A 243 8.14 19.31 3.48
N ARG A 244 6.99 18.68 3.65
CA ARG A 244 6.80 17.51 4.53
C ARG A 244 6.99 16.23 3.73
N PHE A 245 7.57 15.22 4.38
CA PHE A 245 7.83 13.93 3.74
C PHE A 245 7.01 12.82 4.41
N TYR A 246 6.26 12.08 3.62
CA TYR A 246 5.48 10.93 4.03
C TYR A 246 6.01 9.69 3.34
N ALA A 247 6.18 8.60 4.09
CA ALA A 247 6.61 7.32 3.52
C ALA A 247 5.62 6.21 3.83
N THR A 248 5.53 5.27 2.92
CA THR A 248 4.78 4.02 3.07
C THR A 248 5.47 2.89 2.30
N GLY A 249 4.97 1.67 2.45
CA GLY A 249 5.53 0.48 1.81
C GLY A 249 6.57 -0.24 2.67
N SER A 250 7.47 -0.95 2.01
CA SER A 250 8.41 -1.89 2.66
C SER A 250 9.76 -1.27 3.04
N LEU A 251 9.81 0.08 3.24
CA LEU A 251 11.07 0.73 3.65
C LEU A 251 11.50 0.25 5.05
N PRO A 252 12.66 -0.42 5.18
CA PRO A 252 13.14 -0.90 6.47
C PRO A 252 13.20 0.20 7.53
N ARG A 253 12.81 -0.13 8.75
CA ARG A 253 12.83 0.80 9.88
C ARG A 253 14.24 1.36 10.11
N THR A 254 15.25 0.52 9.95
CA THR A 254 16.67 0.87 10.09
C THR A 254 17.11 1.98 9.13
N ILE A 255 16.61 1.96 7.89
CA ILE A 255 16.86 3.02 6.89
C ILE A 255 16.14 4.30 7.30
N ARG A 256 14.86 4.20 7.73
CA ARG A 256 14.07 5.36 8.14
C ARG A 256 14.69 6.08 9.34
N GLU A 257 15.18 5.32 10.34
CA GLU A 257 15.84 5.84 11.53
C GLU A 257 17.23 6.42 11.23
N ALA A 258 17.86 5.99 10.14
CA ALA A 258 19.15 6.54 9.69
C ALA A 258 19.00 7.83 8.84
N CYS A 259 17.80 8.16 8.36
CA CYS A 259 17.54 9.42 7.66
C CYS A 259 17.64 10.59 8.63
N ARG A 260 18.21 11.71 8.15
CA ARG A 260 18.24 13.00 8.85
C ARG A 260 16.97 13.81 8.61
N THR A 261 16.38 13.65 7.44
CA THR A 261 15.11 14.26 7.06
C THR A 261 13.98 13.66 7.89
N PRO A 262 13.15 14.45 8.56
CA PRO A 262 11.96 13.96 9.22
C PRO A 262 11.00 13.33 8.20
N ILE A 263 10.76 12.03 8.32
CA ILE A 263 9.85 11.27 7.45
C ILE A 263 8.72 10.71 8.29
N CYS A 264 7.49 11.13 8.01
CA CYS A 264 6.29 10.56 8.62
C CYS A 264 5.96 9.23 7.93
N TYR A 265 6.25 8.08 8.56
CA TYR A 265 5.90 6.78 8.03
C TYR A 265 4.48 6.39 8.44
N ARG A 266 3.64 6.06 7.44
CA ARG A 266 2.27 5.56 7.64
C ARG A 266 2.08 4.31 6.79
N GLU A 267 1.93 3.18 7.45
CA GLU A 267 1.70 1.90 6.78
C GLU A 267 0.39 1.91 5.96
N THR A 268 -0.61 2.61 6.47
CA THR A 268 -1.96 2.70 5.89
C THR A 268 -2.16 3.84 4.91
N LEU A 269 -1.09 4.61 4.58
CA LEU A 269 -1.20 5.84 3.79
C LEU A 269 -1.97 5.66 2.47
N VAL A 270 -1.77 4.55 1.77
CA VAL A 270 -2.48 4.26 0.52
C VAL A 270 -3.94 3.91 0.76
N THR A 271 -4.23 3.08 1.77
CA THR A 271 -5.61 2.69 2.11
C THR A 271 -6.41 3.88 2.65
N ASP A 272 -5.78 4.75 3.44
CA ASP A 272 -6.38 6.01 3.91
C ASP A 272 -6.74 6.92 2.72
N GLY A 273 -5.85 7.03 1.74
CA GLY A 273 -6.11 7.79 0.52
C GLY A 273 -7.20 7.22 -0.36
N LEU A 274 -7.26 5.88 -0.48
CA LEU A 274 -8.38 5.21 -1.15
C LEU A 274 -9.70 5.54 -0.46
N TYR A 275 -9.75 5.44 0.88
CA TYR A 275 -10.94 5.79 1.65
C TYR A 275 -11.35 7.25 1.45
N SER A 276 -10.41 8.19 1.47
CA SER A 276 -10.68 9.61 1.20
C SER A 276 -11.23 9.85 -0.21
N ILE A 277 -10.72 9.14 -1.22
CA ILE A 277 -11.26 9.19 -2.59
C ILE A 277 -12.67 8.60 -2.62
N TRP A 278 -12.95 7.49 -1.94
CA TRP A 278 -14.28 6.92 -1.81
C TRP A 278 -15.27 7.95 -1.26
N ARG A 279 -14.97 8.58 -0.13
CA ARG A 279 -15.82 9.59 0.51
C ARG A 279 -16.21 10.72 -0.43
N ARG A 280 -15.29 11.16 -1.29
CA ARG A 280 -15.52 12.24 -2.29
C ARG A 280 -16.41 11.81 -3.43
N ASN A 281 -16.58 10.49 -3.67
CA ASN A 281 -17.29 9.93 -4.83
C ASN A 281 -18.51 9.06 -4.47
N ARG A 282 -18.80 8.83 -3.16
CA ARG A 282 -19.90 7.96 -2.72
C ARG A 282 -21.30 8.39 -3.17
N LYS A 283 -21.47 9.68 -3.43
CA LYS A 283 -22.77 10.28 -3.86
C LYS A 283 -22.86 10.52 -5.38
N ALA A 284 -21.87 10.08 -6.16
CA ALA A 284 -21.84 10.31 -7.61
C ALA A 284 -22.52 9.19 -8.39
#